data_f93275f4e4c93276d45f8db44f980cba
#
_entry.id   f93275f4e4c93276d45f8db44f980cba
#
_cell.length_a   1.000
_cell.length_b   1.000
_cell.length_c   1.000
_cell.angle_alpha   90.00
_cell.angle_beta   90.00
_cell.angle_gamma   90.00
#
_symmetry.space_group_name_H-M   'P 1'
#
loop_
_entity.id
_entity.type
_entity.pdbx_description
1 polymer ?
#
loop_
_entity_poly.entity_id
_entity_poly.type
_entity_poly.pdbx_seq_one_letter_code
_entity_poly.pdbx_strand_id
1 'polypeptide(L)'
;MFFYYLRLARISILRHWGLSLLIVTAIGLGIGAAMTTVTVNYLMSADPIPNKSHALHTIQLDNWDQNKPFKEGLEPPPFLTYQDAKNLITAKKASRQTMHTAAKAVIEPLAEDGLPLYVTVRANTTDFFTMFEVPFVYGAPWEAATDDNNDLVVVLSEQINERLFGGENSVGKAIKINGDMYQVVGVLAEWAAIA
;
A
#
# COMPACT_ATOMS: atom_id res chain seq x y z
N MET A 1 -38.36 2.04 44.94
CA MET A 1 -37.89 0.71 44.47
C MET A 1 -36.50 0.78 43.79
N PHE A 2 -36.27 1.62 42.80
CA PHE A 2 -35.01 1.71 42.09
C PHE A 2 -33.76 1.99 42.98
N PHE A 3 -33.82 2.96 43.87
CA PHE A 3 -32.72 3.28 44.81
C PHE A 3 -32.40 2.14 45.80
N TYR A 4 -33.37 1.32 46.14
CA TYR A 4 -33.16 0.17 47.00
C TYR A 4 -32.34 -0.91 46.26
N TYR A 5 -32.67 -1.21 45.00
CA TYR A 5 -31.93 -2.17 44.21
C TYR A 5 -30.51 -1.69 43.87
N LEU A 6 -30.33 -0.37 43.64
CA LEU A 6 -29.02 0.21 43.41
C LEU A 6 -28.09 0.07 44.64
N ARG A 7 -28.68 0.25 45.85
CA ARG A 7 -27.93 0.07 47.11
C ARG A 7 -27.55 -1.39 47.34
N LEU A 8 -28.43 -2.32 47.07
CA LEU A 8 -28.17 -3.74 47.14
C LEU A 8 -27.09 -4.20 46.13
N ALA A 9 -27.16 -3.73 44.91
CA ALA A 9 -26.13 -3.97 43.87
C ALA A 9 -24.76 -3.48 44.32
N ARG A 10 -24.66 -2.27 44.84
CA ARG A 10 -23.40 -1.71 45.37
C ARG A 10 -22.83 -2.58 46.49
N ILE A 11 -23.64 -3.02 47.46
CA ILE A 11 -23.20 -3.87 48.58
C ILE A 11 -22.69 -5.21 48.05
N SER A 12 -23.39 -5.80 47.08
CA SER A 12 -23.03 -7.09 46.46
C SER A 12 -21.68 -6.97 45.71
N ILE A 13 -21.49 -5.91 44.93
CA ILE A 13 -20.23 -5.66 44.19
C ILE A 13 -19.06 -5.48 45.17
N LEU A 14 -19.24 -4.69 46.24
CA LEU A 14 -18.20 -4.46 47.25
C LEU A 14 -17.87 -5.75 48.02
N ARG A 15 -18.85 -6.60 48.30
CA ARG A 15 -18.65 -7.86 49.01
C ARG A 15 -17.90 -8.92 48.16
N HIS A 16 -18.07 -8.89 46.82
CA HIS A 16 -17.46 -9.81 45.91
C HIS A 16 -16.60 -9.05 44.87
N TRP A 17 -15.81 -8.08 45.32
CA TRP A 17 -15.06 -7.17 44.47
C TRP A 17 -14.13 -7.90 43.47
N GLY A 18 -13.48 -9.00 43.91
CA GLY A 18 -12.58 -9.79 43.04
C GLY A 18 -13.32 -10.43 41.89
N LEU A 19 -14.50 -11.04 42.13
CA LEU A 19 -15.33 -11.63 41.08
C LEU A 19 -15.89 -10.54 40.14
N SER A 20 -16.35 -9.43 40.72
CA SER A 20 -16.84 -8.30 39.92
C SER A 20 -15.75 -7.70 39.03
N LEU A 21 -14.53 -7.54 39.55
CA LEU A 21 -13.37 -7.07 38.78
C LEU A 21 -13.03 -8.03 37.64
N LEU A 22 -13.04 -9.33 37.92
CA LEU A 22 -12.75 -10.35 36.90
C LEU A 22 -13.78 -10.32 35.77
N ILE A 23 -15.08 -10.20 36.09
CA ILE A 23 -16.14 -10.10 35.07
C ILE A 23 -15.98 -8.82 34.24
N VAL A 24 -15.74 -7.66 34.88
CA VAL A 24 -15.57 -6.39 34.17
C VAL A 24 -14.34 -6.44 33.26
N THR A 25 -13.22 -7.00 33.74
CA THR A 25 -12.02 -7.14 32.93
C THR A 25 -12.24 -8.09 31.76
N ALA A 26 -12.91 -9.22 31.97
CA ALA A 26 -13.20 -10.16 30.88
C ALA A 26 -14.10 -9.53 29.80
N ILE A 27 -15.14 -8.81 30.21
CA ILE A 27 -16.02 -8.08 29.28
C ILE A 27 -15.23 -6.97 28.55
N GLY A 28 -14.42 -6.20 29.30
CA GLY A 28 -13.59 -5.13 28.73
C GLY A 28 -12.61 -5.63 27.69
N LEU A 29 -11.93 -6.75 27.97
CA LEU A 29 -11.03 -7.40 27.01
C LEU A 29 -11.79 -7.92 25.77
N GLY A 30 -12.97 -8.52 25.98
CA GLY A 30 -13.79 -9.00 24.86
C GLY A 30 -14.26 -7.87 23.94
N ILE A 31 -14.74 -6.76 24.51
CA ILE A 31 -15.16 -5.58 23.76
C ILE A 31 -13.93 -4.95 23.05
N GLY A 32 -12.80 -4.81 23.77
CA GLY A 32 -11.58 -4.28 23.20
C GLY A 32 -11.07 -5.07 21.99
N ALA A 33 -11.04 -6.39 22.10
CA ALA A 33 -10.66 -7.26 20.99
C ALA A 33 -11.63 -7.15 19.80
N ALA A 34 -12.93 -7.17 20.07
CA ALA A 34 -13.95 -7.01 19.02
C ALA A 34 -13.84 -5.67 18.30
N MET A 35 -13.69 -4.55 19.05
CA MET A 35 -13.53 -3.23 18.47
C MET A 35 -12.25 -3.10 17.64
N THR A 36 -11.14 -3.67 18.12
CA THR A 36 -9.88 -3.69 17.34
C THR A 36 -10.08 -4.42 16.02
N THR A 37 -10.70 -5.60 16.04
CA THR A 37 -10.96 -6.36 14.80
C THR A 37 -11.85 -5.59 13.82
N VAL A 38 -12.92 -4.98 14.31
CA VAL A 38 -13.84 -4.17 13.47
C VAL A 38 -13.12 -2.95 12.91
N THR A 39 -12.31 -2.26 13.72
CA THR A 39 -11.56 -1.09 13.28
C THR A 39 -10.53 -1.45 12.21
N VAL A 40 -9.76 -2.52 12.42
CA VAL A 40 -8.79 -3.00 11.42
C VAL A 40 -9.50 -3.39 10.13
N ASN A 41 -10.60 -4.14 10.22
CA ASN A 41 -11.39 -4.50 9.04
C ASN A 41 -11.92 -3.26 8.30
N TYR A 42 -12.46 -2.29 9.03
CA TYR A 42 -12.95 -1.03 8.45
C TYR A 42 -11.84 -0.25 7.74
N LEU A 43 -10.66 -0.12 8.37
CA LEU A 43 -9.51 0.57 7.77
C LEU A 43 -8.98 -0.16 6.51
N MET A 44 -8.95 -1.50 6.55
CA MET A 44 -8.52 -2.31 5.40
C MET A 44 -9.55 -2.34 4.25
N SER A 45 -10.83 -2.15 4.57
CA SER A 45 -11.92 -2.10 3.59
C SER A 45 -12.24 -0.67 3.16
N ALA A 46 -11.57 0.33 3.74
CA ALA A 46 -11.77 1.72 3.36
C ALA A 46 -11.33 1.92 1.92
N ASP A 47 -12.17 2.64 1.19
CA ASP A 47 -11.91 2.98 -0.20
C ASP A 47 -10.72 3.95 -0.29
N PRO A 48 -9.60 3.55 -0.90
CA PRO A 48 -8.39 4.37 -0.89
C PRO A 48 -8.54 5.67 -1.68
N ILE A 49 -9.44 5.69 -2.67
CA ILE A 49 -9.73 6.88 -3.48
C ILE A 49 -11.25 7.01 -3.68
N PRO A 50 -12.00 7.52 -2.69
CA PRO A 50 -13.46 7.53 -2.71
C PRO A 50 -14.07 8.18 -3.97
N ASN A 51 -13.37 9.16 -4.55
CA ASN A 51 -13.85 9.89 -5.72
C ASN A 51 -13.73 9.11 -7.03
N LYS A 52 -12.88 8.08 -7.11
CA LYS A 52 -12.51 7.38 -8.36
C LYS A 52 -12.65 5.88 -8.31
N SER A 53 -12.77 5.26 -7.15
CA SER A 53 -12.77 3.80 -7.02
C SER A 53 -13.86 3.12 -7.83
N HIS A 54 -15.01 3.77 -8.03
CA HIS A 54 -16.06 3.28 -8.92
C HIS A 54 -15.62 3.18 -10.40
N ALA A 55 -14.57 3.91 -10.79
CA ALA A 55 -14.02 3.92 -12.15
C ALA A 55 -12.70 3.13 -12.27
N LEU A 56 -12.15 2.65 -11.14
CA LEU A 56 -10.92 1.84 -11.12
C LEU A 56 -11.29 0.37 -11.19
N HIS A 57 -10.76 -0.31 -12.19
CA HIS A 57 -11.00 -1.74 -12.40
C HIS A 57 -9.68 -2.47 -12.56
N THR A 58 -9.53 -3.56 -11.84
CA THR A 58 -8.40 -4.48 -12.02
C THR A 58 -8.79 -5.52 -13.07
N ILE A 59 -7.92 -5.70 -14.05
CA ILE A 59 -8.08 -6.74 -15.07
C ILE A 59 -7.37 -7.99 -14.59
N GLN A 60 -8.09 -9.09 -14.55
CA GLN A 60 -7.60 -10.40 -14.22
C GLN A 60 -7.88 -11.34 -15.41
N LEU A 61 -6.89 -12.12 -15.82
CA LEU A 61 -7.03 -13.10 -16.87
C LEU A 61 -6.70 -14.47 -16.31
N ASP A 62 -7.46 -15.47 -16.73
CA ASP A 62 -7.10 -16.86 -16.50
C ASP A 62 -6.10 -17.31 -17.59
N ASN A 63 -4.83 -17.02 -17.33
CA ASN A 63 -3.72 -17.38 -18.21
C ASN A 63 -2.95 -18.61 -17.70
N TRP A 64 -3.57 -19.39 -16.80
CA TRP A 64 -2.98 -20.60 -16.25
C TRP A 64 -3.33 -21.85 -17.07
N ASP A 65 -2.69 -22.97 -16.74
CA ASP A 65 -2.95 -24.26 -17.36
C ASP A 65 -4.40 -24.72 -17.10
N GLN A 66 -5.18 -24.91 -18.14
CA GLN A 66 -6.59 -25.35 -18.06
C GLN A 66 -6.81 -26.66 -17.29
N ASN A 67 -5.78 -27.51 -17.20
CA ASN A 67 -5.85 -28.81 -16.55
C ASN A 67 -5.34 -28.79 -15.10
N LYS A 68 -4.82 -27.66 -14.63
CA LYS A 68 -4.23 -27.52 -13.29
C LYS A 68 -4.69 -26.20 -12.66
N PRO A 69 -5.54 -26.21 -11.64
CA PRO A 69 -5.92 -24.99 -10.96
C PRO A 69 -4.69 -24.31 -10.35
N PHE A 70 -4.63 -22.98 -10.40
CA PHE A 70 -3.58 -22.19 -9.76
C PHE A 70 -3.61 -22.37 -8.23
N LYS A 71 -4.81 -22.44 -7.68
CA LYS A 71 -5.10 -22.73 -6.27
C LYS A 71 -6.29 -23.68 -6.16
N GLU A 72 -6.35 -24.45 -5.06
CA GLU A 72 -7.58 -25.19 -4.74
C GLU A 72 -8.73 -24.18 -4.56
N GLY A 73 -9.74 -24.25 -5.43
CA GLY A 73 -10.90 -23.37 -5.39
C GLY A 73 -11.21 -22.62 -6.69
N LEU A 74 -10.51 -22.88 -7.79
CA LEU A 74 -10.81 -22.33 -9.13
C LEU A 74 -10.60 -20.82 -9.30
N GLU A 75 -9.84 -20.17 -8.44
CA GLU A 75 -9.47 -18.77 -8.66
C GLU A 75 -8.35 -18.65 -9.69
N PRO A 76 -8.50 -17.76 -10.69
CA PRO A 76 -7.42 -17.45 -11.62
C PRO A 76 -6.23 -16.79 -10.88
N PRO A 77 -5.01 -16.83 -11.47
CA PRO A 77 -3.86 -16.14 -10.89
C PRO A 77 -4.17 -14.66 -10.62
N PRO A 78 -3.75 -14.09 -9.47
CA PRO A 78 -3.98 -12.68 -9.16
C PRO A 78 -3.08 -11.72 -9.95
N PHE A 79 -2.30 -12.21 -10.89
CA PHE A 79 -1.33 -11.45 -11.69
C PHE A 79 -1.40 -11.83 -13.15
N LEU A 80 -1.06 -10.88 -14.00
CA LEU A 80 -0.88 -11.07 -15.43
C LEU A 80 0.58 -11.39 -15.76
N THR A 81 0.83 -12.05 -16.90
CA THR A 81 2.17 -12.05 -17.46
C THR A 81 2.52 -10.64 -17.97
N TYR A 82 3.81 -10.32 -18.04
CA TYR A 82 4.26 -9.03 -18.61
C TYR A 82 3.72 -8.83 -20.04
N GLN A 83 3.70 -9.89 -20.83
CA GLN A 83 3.22 -9.83 -22.22
C GLN A 83 1.72 -9.53 -22.30
N ASP A 84 0.90 -10.14 -21.43
CA ASP A 84 -0.54 -9.89 -21.38
C ASP A 84 -0.81 -8.43 -20.94
N ALA A 85 -0.14 -7.96 -19.90
CA ALA A 85 -0.25 -6.59 -19.42
C ALA A 85 0.15 -5.58 -20.51
N LYS A 86 1.26 -5.84 -21.21
CA LYS A 86 1.74 -5.01 -22.32
C LYS A 86 0.76 -4.98 -23.49
N ASN A 87 0.18 -6.11 -23.86
CA ASN A 87 -0.82 -6.20 -24.92
C ASN A 87 -2.09 -5.40 -24.56
N LEU A 88 -2.54 -5.49 -23.29
CA LEU A 88 -3.69 -4.74 -22.80
C LEU A 88 -3.43 -3.23 -22.82
N ILE A 89 -2.29 -2.76 -22.35
CA ILE A 89 -1.88 -1.35 -22.40
C ILE A 89 -1.84 -0.85 -23.85
N THR A 90 -1.24 -1.62 -24.75
CA THR A 90 -1.11 -1.27 -26.17
C THR A 90 -2.46 -1.21 -26.87
N ALA A 91 -3.44 -2.01 -26.43
CA ALA A 91 -4.79 -2.03 -27.00
C ALA A 91 -5.60 -0.73 -26.75
N LYS A 92 -5.21 0.09 -25.77
CA LYS A 92 -5.78 1.42 -25.45
C LYS A 92 -7.32 1.43 -25.39
N LYS A 93 -7.91 0.44 -24.68
CA LYS A 93 -9.38 0.28 -24.62
C LYS A 93 -10.04 1.12 -23.52
N ALA A 94 -9.29 1.55 -22.52
CA ALA A 94 -9.78 2.46 -21.47
C ALA A 94 -9.18 3.86 -21.66
N SER A 95 -9.80 4.86 -21.04
CA SER A 95 -9.35 6.25 -21.09
C SER A 95 -7.97 6.43 -20.45
N ARG A 96 -7.66 5.65 -19.39
CA ARG A 96 -6.36 5.55 -18.74
C ARG A 96 -6.10 4.09 -18.38
N GLN A 97 -4.87 3.67 -18.49
CA GLN A 97 -4.46 2.30 -18.21
C GLN A 97 -3.07 2.31 -17.60
N THR A 98 -2.90 1.57 -16.51
CA THR A 98 -1.59 1.36 -15.92
C THR A 98 -1.33 -0.12 -15.66
N MET A 99 -0.12 -0.56 -15.88
CA MET A 99 0.36 -1.81 -15.32
C MET A 99 1.33 -1.48 -14.18
N HIS A 100 1.30 -2.29 -13.15
CA HIS A 100 2.24 -2.14 -12.04
C HIS A 100 2.64 -3.50 -11.49
N THR A 101 3.83 -3.55 -10.92
CA THR A 101 4.31 -4.70 -10.16
C THR A 101 5.18 -4.24 -9.02
N ALA A 102 5.19 -5.00 -7.94
CA ALA A 102 6.08 -4.77 -6.82
C ALA A 102 7.27 -5.73 -6.89
N ALA A 103 8.46 -5.22 -6.65
CA ALA A 103 9.69 -6.00 -6.59
C ALA A 103 10.57 -5.55 -5.43
N LYS A 104 11.42 -6.44 -4.96
CA LYS A 104 12.48 -6.07 -4.01
C LYS A 104 13.70 -5.57 -4.78
N ALA A 105 14.28 -4.49 -4.28
CA ALA A 105 15.47 -3.89 -4.87
C ALA A 105 16.44 -3.43 -3.78
N VAL A 106 17.67 -3.16 -4.20
CA VAL A 106 18.71 -2.64 -3.34
C VAL A 106 19.14 -1.29 -3.89
N ILE A 107 19.03 -0.25 -3.08
CA ILE A 107 19.67 1.02 -3.36
C ILE A 107 21.11 0.92 -2.89
N GLU A 108 22.02 1.02 -3.81
CA GLU A 108 23.45 0.95 -3.53
C GLU A 108 23.97 2.36 -3.17
N PRO A 109 24.84 2.46 -2.15
CA PRO A 109 25.44 3.74 -1.81
C PRO A 109 26.36 4.21 -2.93
N LEU A 110 26.37 5.50 -3.18
CA LEU A 110 27.33 6.13 -4.12
C LEU A 110 28.71 6.33 -3.49
N ALA A 111 28.79 6.32 -2.14
CA ALA A 111 30.02 6.40 -1.36
C ALA A 111 30.52 5.00 -1.00
N GLU A 112 31.85 4.79 -0.99
CA GLU A 112 32.48 3.47 -0.71
C GLU A 112 32.12 2.91 0.67
N ASP A 113 31.92 3.77 1.69
CA ASP A 113 31.61 3.38 3.06
C ASP A 113 30.10 3.30 3.35
N GLY A 114 29.25 3.49 2.34
CA GLY A 114 27.80 3.48 2.52
C GLY A 114 27.24 2.07 2.70
N LEU A 115 26.14 1.96 3.43
CA LEU A 115 25.40 0.69 3.57
C LEU A 115 24.29 0.60 2.52
N PRO A 116 24.11 -0.58 1.88
CA PRO A 116 23.01 -0.79 0.93
C PRO A 116 21.67 -0.74 1.66
N LEU A 117 20.68 -0.18 0.98
CA LEU A 117 19.32 -0.07 1.51
C LEU A 117 18.38 -1.02 0.75
N TYR A 118 17.83 -2.01 1.45
CA TYR A 118 16.84 -2.91 0.90
C TYR A 118 15.46 -2.25 0.92
N VAL A 119 14.84 -2.18 -0.25
CA VAL A 119 13.54 -1.50 -0.44
C VAL A 119 12.58 -2.37 -1.25
N THR A 120 11.30 -2.07 -1.13
CA THR A 120 10.32 -2.54 -2.08
C THR A 120 10.04 -1.41 -3.07
N VAL A 121 10.26 -1.68 -4.35
CA VAL A 121 9.95 -0.76 -5.44
C VAL A 121 8.66 -1.18 -6.12
N ARG A 122 7.95 -0.20 -6.65
CA ARG A 122 6.80 -0.40 -7.52
C ARG A 122 7.16 0.11 -8.91
N ALA A 123 7.30 -0.81 -9.86
CA ALA A 123 7.43 -0.45 -11.26
C ALA A 123 6.03 -0.25 -11.84
N ASN A 124 5.79 0.88 -12.48
CA ASN A 124 4.50 1.27 -13.02
C ASN A 124 4.66 2.16 -14.26
N THR A 125 3.59 2.32 -15.03
CA THR A 125 3.52 3.29 -16.13
C THR A 125 3.00 4.64 -15.63
N THR A 126 3.22 5.70 -16.40
CA THR A 126 2.97 7.10 -16.00
C THR A 126 1.52 7.37 -15.60
N ASP A 127 0.54 6.72 -16.22
CA ASP A 127 -0.88 6.86 -15.89
C ASP A 127 -1.21 6.50 -14.43
N PHE A 128 -0.37 5.69 -13.79
CA PHE A 128 -0.51 5.33 -12.38
C PHE A 128 -0.68 6.56 -11.47
N PHE A 129 0.17 7.55 -11.64
CA PHE A 129 0.17 8.74 -10.78
C PHE A 129 -1.14 9.53 -10.88
N THR A 130 -1.69 9.65 -12.08
CA THR A 130 -2.95 10.37 -12.30
C THR A 130 -4.16 9.54 -11.88
N MET A 131 -4.13 8.22 -12.14
CA MET A 131 -5.22 7.30 -11.75
C MET A 131 -5.38 7.24 -10.24
N PHE A 132 -4.28 7.21 -9.52
CA PHE A 132 -4.26 7.06 -8.06
C PHE A 132 -4.05 8.37 -7.30
N GLU A 133 -4.08 9.52 -7.99
CA GLU A 133 -3.93 10.86 -7.39
C GLU A 133 -2.72 10.98 -6.47
N VAL A 134 -1.60 10.42 -6.92
CA VAL A 134 -0.38 10.34 -6.11
C VAL A 134 0.18 11.74 -5.84
N PRO A 135 0.29 12.18 -4.58
CA PRO A 135 0.75 13.53 -4.26
C PRO A 135 2.27 13.62 -4.29
N PHE A 136 2.79 14.77 -4.71
CA PHE A 136 4.22 15.06 -4.77
C PHE A 136 4.58 16.24 -3.84
N VAL A 137 5.72 16.12 -3.16
CA VAL A 137 6.37 17.22 -2.43
C VAL A 137 7.31 17.98 -3.36
N TYR A 138 8.09 17.23 -4.16
CA TYR A 138 9.03 17.79 -5.12
C TYR A 138 8.86 17.08 -6.47
N GLY A 139 9.07 17.84 -7.56
CA GLY A 139 8.98 17.31 -8.91
C GLY A 139 7.55 16.97 -9.34
N ALA A 140 7.44 16.03 -10.26
CA ALA A 140 6.20 15.62 -10.88
C ALA A 140 6.30 14.17 -11.42
N PRO A 141 5.17 13.53 -11.83
CA PRO A 141 5.21 12.31 -12.62
C PRO A 141 6.09 12.47 -13.87
N TRP A 142 6.72 11.38 -14.29
CA TRP A 142 7.39 11.38 -15.60
C TRP A 142 6.36 11.37 -16.74
N GLU A 143 6.81 11.72 -17.92
CA GLU A 143 5.98 11.78 -19.14
C GLU A 143 5.82 10.40 -19.79
N ALA A 144 4.78 10.23 -20.60
CA ALA A 144 4.54 8.98 -21.33
C ALA A 144 5.70 8.56 -22.25
N ALA A 145 6.45 9.53 -22.79
CA ALA A 145 7.64 9.28 -23.59
C ALA A 145 8.73 8.54 -22.81
N THR A 146 8.83 8.75 -21.51
CA THR A 146 9.75 8.04 -20.61
C THR A 146 9.42 6.54 -20.55
N ASP A 147 8.12 6.18 -20.51
CA ASP A 147 7.68 4.78 -20.56
C ASP A 147 8.03 4.14 -21.91
N ASP A 148 7.83 4.87 -23.02
CA ASP A 148 8.10 4.38 -24.37
C ASP A 148 9.61 4.19 -24.62
N ASN A 149 10.43 5.10 -24.08
CA ASN A 149 11.89 5.06 -24.21
C ASN A 149 12.55 4.08 -23.23
N ASN A 150 11.83 3.62 -22.20
CA ASN A 150 12.36 2.89 -21.05
C ASN A 150 13.48 3.67 -20.32
N ASP A 151 13.29 4.97 -20.11
CA ASP A 151 14.25 5.80 -19.41
C ASP A 151 14.34 5.37 -17.92
N LEU A 152 15.55 5.35 -17.39
CA LEU A 152 15.80 4.96 -16.01
C LEU A 152 15.50 6.13 -15.06
N VAL A 153 14.25 6.30 -14.70
CA VAL A 153 13.78 7.33 -13.77
C VAL A 153 13.15 6.71 -12.53
N VAL A 154 13.14 7.47 -11.44
CA VAL A 154 12.55 7.03 -10.18
C VAL A 154 11.88 8.20 -9.46
N VAL A 155 10.77 7.86 -8.78
CA VAL A 155 10.13 8.73 -7.80
C VAL A 155 10.37 8.12 -6.43
N LEU A 156 10.85 8.92 -5.49
CA LEU A 156 11.16 8.49 -4.13
C LEU A 156 9.95 8.69 -3.22
N SER A 157 9.76 7.80 -2.26
CA SER A 157 8.91 8.10 -1.13
C SER A 157 9.59 9.13 -0.22
N GLU A 158 8.82 9.89 0.54
CA GLU A 158 9.33 10.86 1.52
C GLU A 158 10.36 10.20 2.47
N GLN A 159 10.06 9.01 2.98
CA GLN A 159 10.96 8.27 3.88
C GLN A 159 12.30 7.89 3.23
N ILE A 160 12.29 7.50 1.97
CA ILE A 160 13.52 7.17 1.24
C ILE A 160 14.31 8.43 0.93
N ASN A 161 13.62 9.51 0.54
CA ASN A 161 14.25 10.81 0.32
C ASN A 161 14.92 11.35 1.60
N GLU A 162 14.24 11.21 2.74
CA GLU A 162 14.80 11.59 4.05
C GLU A 162 16.10 10.81 4.35
N ARG A 163 16.07 9.49 4.13
CA ARG A 163 17.23 8.62 4.42
C ARG A 163 18.43 8.86 3.50
N LEU A 164 18.20 9.19 2.22
CA LEU A 164 19.24 9.32 1.22
C LEU A 164 19.74 10.76 1.09
N PHE A 165 18.85 11.73 1.30
CA PHE A 165 19.12 13.14 0.98
C PHE A 165 18.73 14.11 2.10
N GLY A 166 18.35 13.59 3.31
CA GLY A 166 17.99 14.44 4.45
C GLY A 166 16.72 15.27 4.25
N GLY A 167 15.78 14.78 3.42
CA GLY A 167 14.51 15.46 3.16
C GLY A 167 14.57 16.63 2.18
N GLU A 168 15.75 16.97 1.69
CA GLU A 168 15.92 18.06 0.70
C GLU A 168 15.33 17.67 -0.67
N ASN A 169 15.17 18.66 -1.53
CA ASN A 169 14.78 18.42 -2.92
C ASN A 169 15.86 17.61 -3.65
N SER A 170 15.55 16.37 -3.97
CA SER A 170 16.45 15.44 -4.66
C SER A 170 16.18 15.30 -6.16
N VAL A 171 15.25 16.07 -6.72
CA VAL A 171 14.95 16.04 -8.16
C VAL A 171 16.20 16.38 -8.97
N GLY A 172 16.49 15.55 -9.97
CA GLY A 172 17.71 15.67 -10.80
C GLY A 172 18.94 14.94 -10.24
N LYS A 173 18.92 14.52 -8.97
CA LYS A 173 20.00 13.68 -8.41
C LYS A 173 19.88 12.25 -8.96
N ALA A 174 20.97 11.50 -8.94
CA ALA A 174 21.00 10.11 -9.35
C ALA A 174 21.10 9.17 -8.14
N ILE A 175 20.49 7.99 -8.25
CA ILE A 175 20.66 6.89 -7.30
C ILE A 175 20.95 5.60 -8.06
N LYS A 176 21.66 4.68 -7.42
CA LYS A 176 21.99 3.39 -8.00
C LYS A 176 21.08 2.32 -7.43
N ILE A 177 20.29 1.64 -8.29
CA ILE A 177 19.38 0.59 -7.91
C ILE A 177 19.74 -0.69 -8.66
N ASN A 178 20.09 -1.76 -7.96
CA ASN A 178 20.46 -3.06 -8.51
C ASN A 178 21.53 -2.98 -9.61
N GLY A 179 22.49 -2.04 -9.49
CA GLY A 179 23.56 -1.85 -10.46
C GLY A 179 23.32 -0.75 -11.49
N ASP A 180 22.07 -0.34 -11.73
CA ASP A 180 21.72 0.68 -12.72
C ASP A 180 21.54 2.06 -12.08
N MET A 181 21.87 3.12 -12.85
CA MET A 181 21.71 4.50 -12.41
C MET A 181 20.36 5.06 -12.80
N TYR A 182 19.57 5.48 -11.82
CA TYR A 182 18.27 6.10 -12.00
C TYR A 182 18.32 7.58 -11.67
N GLN A 183 17.63 8.38 -12.46
CA GLN A 183 17.44 9.81 -12.17
C GLN A 183 16.19 10.02 -11.34
N VAL A 184 16.31 10.75 -10.23
CA VAL A 184 15.16 11.13 -9.40
C VAL A 184 14.38 12.24 -10.11
N VAL A 185 13.11 11.99 -10.42
CA VAL A 185 12.23 12.96 -11.09
C VAL A 185 11.18 13.53 -10.14
N GLY A 186 10.96 12.90 -8.99
CA GLY A 186 10.03 13.40 -8.01
C GLY A 186 10.19 12.75 -6.64
N VAL A 187 9.58 13.38 -5.65
CA VAL A 187 9.46 12.88 -4.27
C VAL A 187 7.99 12.95 -3.89
N LEU A 188 7.44 11.83 -3.44
CA LEU A 188 6.06 11.74 -2.98
C LEU A 188 5.90 12.44 -1.63
N ALA A 189 4.72 13.03 -1.41
CA ALA A 189 4.25 13.31 -0.06
C ALA A 189 3.91 12.00 0.66
N GLU A 190 3.58 12.09 1.94
CA GLU A 190 3.05 10.94 2.68
C GLU A 190 1.83 10.37 1.95
N TRP A 191 1.97 9.16 1.49
CA TRP A 191 0.95 8.47 0.72
C TRP A 191 0.97 6.97 1.03
N ALA A 192 -0.19 6.45 1.41
CA ALA A 192 -0.37 5.02 1.60
C ALA A 192 -0.57 4.37 0.23
N ALA A 193 0.38 3.52 -0.17
CA ALA A 193 0.22 2.73 -1.37
C ALA A 193 -1.04 1.86 -1.25
N ILE A 194 -1.88 1.94 -2.26
CA ILE A 194 -3.05 1.09 -2.39
C ILE A 194 -2.56 -0.35 -2.57
N ALA A 195 -3.02 -1.23 -1.70
CA ALA A 195 -2.65 -2.65 -1.70
C ALA A 195 -3.36 -3.42 -2.80
#